data_8c022ef8a3583c46427b152fa1774adf
#
_entry.id   8c022ef8a3583c46427b152fa1774adf
#
_cell.length_a   1.000
_cell.length_b   1.000
_cell.length_c   1.000
_cell.angle_alpha   90.00
_cell.angle_beta   90.00
_cell.angle_gamma   90.00
#
_symmetry.space_group_name_H-M   'P 1'
#
loop_
_entity.id
_entity.type
_entity.pdbx_description
1 polymer ?
#
loop_
_entity_poly.entity_id
_entity_poly.type
_entity_poly.pdbx_seq_one_letter_code
_entity_poly.pdbx_strand_id
1 'polypeptide(L)'
;MPHLLILIICLLGFTKASAQNFKSQDSVVTQLIERQKALNAQKMTMMGYRIQLYFGGDRARANTMRLDFLQQYPDVGAYVIYQQPNFKLRVGDFKARMEAVNFLKEMHPGYSMAFIVPDEVKLPVIE
;
A
#
# COMPACT_ATOMS: atom_id res chain seq x y z
N MET A 1 31.14 30.40 61.26
CA MET A 1 31.20 29.04 60.70
C MET A 1 30.96 29.08 59.18
N PRO A 2 31.94 29.54 58.40
CA PRO A 2 31.73 29.72 56.95
C PRO A 2 31.63 28.37 56.20
N HIS A 3 32.11 27.28 56.77
CA HIS A 3 32.10 25.97 56.14
C HIS A 3 30.73 25.30 56.06
N LEU A 4 29.82 25.66 56.95
CA LEU A 4 28.46 25.16 57.00
C LEU A 4 27.59 25.77 55.89
N LEU A 5 27.84 27.01 55.53
CA LEU A 5 27.15 27.75 54.47
C LEU A 5 27.51 27.24 53.07
N ILE A 6 28.75 26.81 52.87
CA ILE A 6 29.24 26.24 51.60
C ILE A 6 28.63 24.86 51.37
N LEU A 7 28.41 24.08 52.40
CA LEU A 7 27.82 22.74 52.33
C LEU A 7 26.34 22.77 51.95
N ILE A 8 25.61 23.82 52.38
CA ILE A 8 24.19 24.04 52.05
C ILE A 8 24.02 24.46 50.57
N ILE A 9 24.96 25.23 50.02
CA ILE A 9 24.92 25.69 48.62
C ILE A 9 25.21 24.54 47.64
N CYS A 10 26.04 23.56 48.02
CA CYS A 10 26.28 22.37 47.21
C CYS A 10 25.09 21.40 47.15
N LEU A 11 24.18 21.43 48.14
CA LEU A 11 23.00 20.53 48.16
C LEU A 11 21.83 21.00 47.29
N LEU A 12 21.82 22.26 46.87
CA LEU A 12 20.75 22.87 46.07
C LEU A 12 21.02 22.82 44.56
N GLY A 13 22.15 22.26 44.14
CA GLY A 13 22.58 22.23 42.73
C GLY A 13 22.20 20.97 41.92
N PHE A 14 21.54 19.97 42.51
CA PHE A 14 21.36 18.66 41.88
C PHE A 14 19.91 18.30 41.53
N THR A 15 19.10 19.21 41.04
CA THR A 15 17.77 18.84 40.56
C THR A 15 17.38 19.57 39.28
N LYS A 16 18.13 19.39 38.20
CA LYS A 16 17.65 19.70 36.85
C LYS A 16 18.34 18.82 35.80
N ALA A 17 18.12 17.54 35.81
CA ALA A 17 18.51 16.70 34.69
C ALA A 17 17.70 15.39 34.65
N SER A 18 16.44 15.42 34.29
CA SER A 18 15.73 14.18 33.94
C SER A 18 14.44 14.38 33.13
N ALA A 19 14.07 15.61 32.75
CA ALA A 19 12.78 15.83 32.07
C ALA A 19 12.87 15.95 30.53
N GLN A 20 14.04 15.90 29.91
CA GLN A 20 14.19 16.15 28.49
C GLN A 20 14.25 14.89 27.61
N ASN A 21 14.49 13.71 28.17
CA ASN A 21 14.58 12.47 27.37
C ASN A 21 13.24 11.77 27.14
N PHE A 22 12.19 12.11 27.89
CA PHE A 22 10.91 11.43 27.75
C PHE A 22 10.08 11.95 26.54
N LYS A 23 10.27 13.21 26.18
CA LYS A 23 9.50 13.83 25.08
C LYS A 23 9.99 13.46 23.69
N SER A 24 11.24 13.06 23.54
CA SER A 24 11.80 12.63 22.26
C SER A 24 11.46 11.17 21.91
N GLN A 25 11.26 10.32 22.90
CA GLN A 25 10.86 8.93 22.66
C GLN A 25 9.41 8.81 22.18
N ASP A 26 8.50 9.62 22.73
CA ASP A 26 7.10 9.62 22.30
C ASP A 26 6.93 10.07 20.84
N SER A 27 7.70 11.04 20.38
CA SER A 27 7.65 11.52 19.00
C SER A 27 8.17 10.49 18.00
N VAL A 28 9.23 9.77 18.36
CA VAL A 28 9.79 8.69 17.52
C VAL A 28 8.83 7.50 17.45
N VAL A 29 8.26 7.10 18.58
CA VAL A 29 7.28 6.00 18.64
C VAL A 29 6.03 6.36 17.83
N THR A 30 5.53 7.60 17.95
CA THR A 30 4.38 8.06 17.17
C THR A 30 4.68 8.05 15.68
N GLN A 31 5.85 8.52 15.25
CA GLN A 31 6.27 8.48 13.85
C GLN A 31 6.39 7.04 13.32
N LEU A 32 6.90 6.11 14.13
CA LEU A 32 7.00 4.69 13.77
C LEU A 32 5.62 4.06 13.61
N ILE A 33 4.68 4.36 14.51
CA ILE A 33 3.29 3.88 14.43
C ILE A 33 2.59 4.43 13.19
N GLU A 34 2.74 5.72 12.91
CA GLU A 34 2.18 6.36 11.71
C GLU A 34 2.76 5.75 10.42
N ARG A 35 4.07 5.52 10.39
CA ARG A 35 4.74 4.87 9.26
C ARG A 35 4.27 3.43 9.07
N GLN A 36 4.10 2.70 10.18
CA GLN A 36 3.59 1.33 10.16
C GLN A 36 2.13 1.27 9.69
N LYS A 37 1.28 2.20 10.14
CA LYS A 37 -0.10 2.34 9.66
C LYS A 37 -0.16 2.66 8.16
N ALA A 38 0.68 3.57 7.68
CA ALA A 38 0.76 3.91 6.26
C ALA A 38 1.23 2.72 5.41
N LEU A 39 2.22 1.95 5.88
CA LEU A 39 2.70 0.74 5.22
C LEU A 39 1.63 -0.37 5.23
N ASN A 40 0.89 -0.53 6.32
CA ASN A 40 -0.19 -1.50 6.42
C ASN A 40 -1.40 -1.10 5.55
N ALA A 41 -1.73 0.19 5.47
CA ALA A 41 -2.76 0.68 4.58
C ALA A 41 -2.43 0.44 3.10
N GLN A 42 -1.15 0.52 2.72
CA GLN A 42 -0.70 0.18 1.36
C GLN A 42 -0.70 -1.33 1.08
N LYS A 43 -0.68 -2.17 2.12
CA LYS A 43 -0.65 -3.63 2.03
C LYS A 43 -1.98 -4.30 2.33
N MET A 44 -3.09 -3.57 2.36
CA MET A 44 -4.41 -4.19 2.49
C MET A 44 -4.77 -4.91 1.18
N THR A 45 -4.24 -6.11 1.06
CA THR A 45 -4.53 -7.03 -0.03
C THR A 45 -5.15 -8.30 0.51
N MET A 46 -5.94 -8.96 -0.30
CA MET A 46 -6.50 -10.29 -0.04
C MET A 46 -6.45 -11.15 -1.29
N MET A 47 -6.56 -12.44 -1.13
CA MET A 47 -6.77 -13.31 -2.28
C MET A 47 -8.15 -13.05 -2.88
N GLY A 48 -8.16 -12.73 -4.15
CA GLY A 48 -9.34 -12.44 -4.95
C GLY A 48 -9.14 -12.86 -6.39
N TYR A 49 -9.74 -12.12 -7.31
CA TYR A 49 -9.74 -12.44 -8.72
C TYR A 49 -9.46 -11.20 -9.55
N ARG A 50 -8.70 -11.39 -10.62
CA ARG A 50 -8.47 -10.41 -11.69
C ARG A 50 -8.79 -11.02 -13.04
N ILE A 51 -8.90 -10.18 -14.05
CA ILE A 51 -9.10 -10.61 -15.43
C ILE A 51 -7.80 -10.33 -16.19
N GLN A 52 -7.22 -11.33 -16.79
CA GLN A 52 -6.02 -11.19 -17.61
C GLN A 52 -6.38 -10.89 -19.05
N LEU A 53 -5.89 -9.77 -19.57
CA LEU A 53 -6.15 -9.28 -20.94
C LEU A 53 -5.01 -9.55 -21.90
N TYR A 54 -3.78 -9.62 -21.38
CA TYR A 54 -2.58 -9.77 -22.19
C TYR A 54 -1.54 -10.64 -21.50
N PHE A 55 -0.83 -11.40 -22.29
CA PHE A 55 0.37 -12.13 -21.91
C PHE A 55 1.34 -12.15 -23.10
N GLY A 56 2.54 -11.62 -22.94
CA GLY A 56 3.56 -11.63 -23.99
C GLY A 56 4.79 -10.80 -23.63
N GLY A 57 5.79 -10.85 -24.50
CA GLY A 57 7.09 -10.20 -24.29
C GLY A 57 7.12 -8.70 -24.58
N ASP A 58 6.07 -8.12 -25.13
CA ASP A 58 6.03 -6.72 -25.54
C ASP A 58 5.42 -5.83 -24.45
N ARG A 59 6.27 -5.09 -23.72
CA ARG A 59 5.87 -4.15 -22.69
C ARG A 59 5.06 -2.97 -23.24
N ALA A 60 5.44 -2.47 -24.42
CA ALA A 60 4.76 -1.32 -25.02
C ALA A 60 3.31 -1.67 -25.36
N ARG A 61 3.08 -2.86 -25.91
CA ARG A 61 1.74 -3.38 -26.20
C ARG A 61 0.91 -3.56 -24.94
N ALA A 62 1.48 -4.12 -23.87
CA ALA A 62 0.81 -4.25 -22.58
C ALA A 62 0.37 -2.90 -22.03
N ASN A 63 1.22 -1.88 -22.09
CA ASN A 63 0.91 -0.52 -21.64
C ASN A 63 -0.15 0.17 -22.51
N THR A 64 -0.10 0.02 -23.83
CA THR A 64 -1.11 0.55 -24.73
C THR A 64 -2.49 -0.05 -24.43
N MET A 65 -2.57 -1.37 -24.28
CA MET A 65 -3.81 -2.04 -23.90
C MET A 65 -4.33 -1.60 -22.53
N ARG A 66 -3.42 -1.34 -21.58
CA ARG A 66 -3.80 -0.80 -20.28
C ARG A 66 -4.43 0.58 -20.38
N LEU A 67 -3.85 1.48 -21.16
CA LEU A 67 -4.38 2.83 -21.37
C LEU A 67 -5.74 2.80 -22.09
N ASP A 68 -5.89 1.97 -23.11
CA ASP A 68 -7.15 1.78 -23.83
C ASP A 68 -8.25 1.25 -22.90
N PHE A 69 -7.90 0.29 -22.05
CA PHE A 69 -8.82 -0.23 -21.03
C PHE A 69 -9.26 0.86 -20.04
N LEU A 70 -8.32 1.65 -19.52
CA LEU A 70 -8.61 2.72 -18.56
C LEU A 70 -9.46 3.85 -19.15
N GLN A 71 -9.41 4.08 -20.47
CA GLN A 71 -10.31 5.02 -21.13
C GLN A 71 -11.77 4.54 -21.14
N GLN A 72 -11.97 3.22 -21.23
CA GLN A 72 -13.31 2.62 -21.22
C GLN A 72 -13.83 2.38 -19.81
N TYR A 73 -12.94 2.03 -18.88
CA TYR A 73 -13.26 1.64 -17.49
C TYR A 73 -12.33 2.38 -16.51
N PRO A 74 -12.52 3.71 -16.34
CA PRO A 74 -11.59 4.52 -15.53
C PRO A 74 -11.58 4.17 -14.04
N ASP A 75 -12.67 3.58 -13.53
CA ASP A 75 -12.83 3.20 -12.13
C ASP A 75 -12.28 1.80 -11.81
N VAL A 76 -11.84 1.06 -12.82
CA VAL A 76 -11.32 -0.31 -12.67
C VAL A 76 -9.80 -0.29 -12.77
N GLY A 77 -9.13 -0.83 -11.75
CA GLY A 77 -7.66 -0.91 -11.74
C GLY A 77 -7.11 -1.77 -12.88
N ALA A 78 -6.03 -1.32 -13.51
CA ALA A 78 -5.34 -2.05 -14.57
C ALA A 78 -3.84 -2.08 -14.29
N TYR A 79 -3.25 -3.28 -14.24
CA TYR A 79 -1.90 -3.52 -13.76
C TYR A 79 -1.08 -4.29 -14.79
N VAL A 80 0.06 -3.71 -15.19
CA VAL A 80 1.08 -4.43 -15.98
C VAL A 80 2.07 -5.06 -15.02
N ILE A 81 2.15 -6.38 -15.06
CA ILE A 81 3.02 -7.18 -14.19
C ILE A 81 4.11 -7.81 -15.05
N TYR A 82 5.37 -7.60 -14.64
CA TYR A 82 6.51 -8.28 -15.26
C TYR A 82 6.74 -9.65 -14.61
N GLN A 83 6.62 -10.70 -15.39
CA GLN A 83 7.02 -12.04 -15.02
C GLN A 83 7.95 -12.57 -16.10
N GLN A 84 9.24 -12.47 -15.83
CA GLN A 84 10.31 -12.75 -16.79
C GLN A 84 10.06 -14.04 -17.60
N PRO A 85 10.17 -14.00 -18.93
CA PRO A 85 10.49 -12.85 -19.79
C PRO A 85 9.26 -12.05 -20.28
N ASN A 86 8.07 -12.34 -19.76
CA ASN A 86 6.80 -11.84 -20.28
C ASN A 86 6.19 -10.75 -19.39
N PHE A 87 5.28 -9.98 -19.99
CA PHE A 87 4.42 -9.00 -19.33
C PHE A 87 2.97 -9.52 -19.35
N LYS A 88 2.27 -9.30 -18.23
CA LYS A 88 0.85 -9.61 -18.09
C LYS A 88 0.09 -8.33 -17.85
N LEU A 89 -1.05 -8.16 -18.50
CA LEU A 89 -2.01 -7.13 -18.16
C LEU A 89 -3.18 -7.78 -17.42
N ARG A 90 -3.39 -7.38 -16.17
CA ARG A 90 -4.50 -7.83 -15.33
C ARG A 90 -5.33 -6.65 -14.87
N VAL A 91 -6.63 -6.80 -14.89
CA VAL A 91 -7.58 -5.75 -14.54
C VAL A 91 -8.56 -6.20 -13.47
N GLY A 92 -9.02 -5.23 -12.69
CA GLY A 92 -9.99 -5.43 -11.62
C GLY A 92 -9.38 -5.89 -10.31
N ASP A 93 -10.09 -5.59 -9.24
CA ASP A 93 -9.80 -6.05 -7.88
C ASP A 93 -11.08 -6.68 -7.32
N PHE A 94 -11.44 -7.86 -7.82
CA PHE A 94 -12.67 -8.55 -7.46
C PHE A 94 -12.46 -9.45 -6.26
N LYS A 95 -13.28 -9.29 -5.24
CA LYS A 95 -13.23 -10.12 -4.03
C LYS A 95 -13.82 -11.51 -4.27
N ALA A 96 -14.89 -11.60 -5.05
CA ALA A 96 -15.57 -12.82 -5.38
C ALA A 96 -15.42 -13.16 -6.87
N ARG A 97 -15.32 -14.46 -7.17
CA ARG A 97 -15.23 -14.93 -8.56
C ARG A 97 -16.43 -14.51 -9.40
N MET A 98 -17.62 -14.46 -8.79
CA MET A 98 -18.85 -14.07 -9.49
C MET A 98 -18.83 -12.62 -9.95
N GLU A 99 -18.24 -11.71 -9.18
CA GLU A 99 -18.02 -10.32 -9.58
C GLU A 99 -17.16 -10.23 -10.85
N ALA A 100 -16.06 -10.99 -10.86
CA ALA A 100 -15.18 -11.07 -12.03
C ALA A 100 -15.88 -11.67 -13.25
N VAL A 101 -16.73 -12.70 -13.06
CA VAL A 101 -17.53 -13.31 -14.14
C VAL A 101 -18.51 -12.29 -14.74
N ASN A 102 -19.20 -11.55 -13.91
CA ASN A 102 -20.16 -10.53 -14.37
C ASN A 102 -19.47 -9.42 -15.16
N PHE A 103 -18.35 -8.92 -14.64
CA PHE A 103 -17.57 -7.90 -15.32
C PHE A 103 -16.96 -8.43 -16.66
N LEU A 104 -16.48 -9.68 -16.67
CA LEU A 104 -15.97 -10.30 -17.89
C LEU A 104 -17.05 -10.39 -18.97
N LYS A 105 -18.28 -10.72 -18.62
CA LYS A 105 -19.41 -10.74 -19.56
C LYS A 105 -19.69 -9.37 -20.16
N GLU A 106 -19.61 -8.33 -19.34
CA GLU A 106 -19.80 -6.94 -19.77
C GLU A 106 -18.74 -6.50 -20.76
N MET A 107 -17.47 -6.82 -20.51
CA MET A 107 -16.35 -6.40 -21.36
C MET A 107 -16.02 -7.35 -22.52
N HIS A 108 -16.58 -8.55 -22.54
CA HIS A 108 -16.23 -9.61 -23.50
C HIS A 108 -16.29 -9.19 -24.98
N PRO A 109 -17.22 -8.35 -25.45
CA PRO A 109 -17.23 -7.96 -26.87
C PRO A 109 -15.95 -7.28 -27.34
N GLY A 110 -15.23 -6.59 -26.44
CA GLY A 110 -13.97 -5.90 -26.74
C GLY A 110 -12.71 -6.73 -26.44
N TYR A 111 -12.82 -7.77 -25.62
CA TYR A 111 -11.69 -8.53 -25.08
C TYR A 111 -11.96 -10.04 -25.09
N SER A 112 -12.05 -10.61 -26.27
CA SER A 112 -12.44 -12.03 -26.48
C SER A 112 -11.47 -13.05 -25.87
N MET A 113 -10.20 -12.67 -25.68
CA MET A 113 -9.15 -13.53 -25.11
C MET A 113 -8.99 -13.38 -23.60
N ALA A 114 -9.83 -12.56 -22.96
CA ALA A 114 -9.76 -12.32 -21.53
C ALA A 114 -10.24 -13.52 -20.71
N PHE A 115 -9.57 -13.80 -19.59
CA PHE A 115 -9.96 -14.87 -18.67
C PHE A 115 -9.66 -14.49 -17.23
N ILE A 116 -10.39 -15.13 -16.30
CA ILE A 116 -10.30 -14.88 -14.87
C ILE A 116 -9.11 -15.65 -14.27
N VAL A 117 -8.32 -14.97 -13.44
CA VAL A 117 -7.21 -15.57 -12.69
C VAL A 117 -7.34 -15.26 -11.20
N PRO A 118 -6.99 -16.20 -10.31
CA PRO A 118 -6.82 -15.87 -8.90
C PRO A 118 -5.58 -14.97 -8.75
N ASP A 119 -5.70 -13.93 -7.93
CA ASP A 119 -4.62 -12.98 -7.71
C ASP A 119 -4.80 -12.25 -6.37
N GLU A 120 -3.76 -11.63 -5.90
CA GLU A 120 -3.81 -10.73 -4.76
C GLU A 120 -4.42 -9.39 -5.19
N VAL A 121 -5.56 -9.04 -4.61
CA VAL A 121 -6.32 -7.83 -4.96
C VAL A 121 -6.27 -6.80 -3.85
N LYS A 122 -6.39 -5.53 -4.22
CA LYS A 122 -6.44 -4.42 -3.28
C LYS A 122 -7.82 -4.34 -2.63
N LEU A 123 -7.83 -4.16 -1.31
CA LEU A 123 -9.06 -3.85 -0.60
C LEU A 123 -9.37 -2.36 -0.71
N PRO A 124 -10.66 -1.98 -0.80
CA PRO A 124 -11.03 -0.57 -0.68
C PRO A 124 -10.62 -0.07 0.70
N VAL A 125 -10.01 1.11 0.73
CA VAL A 125 -9.74 1.81 1.98
C VAL A 125 -11.08 2.23 2.56
N ILE A 126 -11.43 1.72 3.72
CA ILE A 126 -12.59 2.19 4.47
C ILE A 126 -12.14 3.46 5.20
N GLU A 127 -12.60 4.61 4.73
CA GLU A 127 -12.45 5.88 5.44
C GLU A 127 -13.39 5.95 6.64
#